data_387d9f3823aa850faee1881c1a063ee1
#
_entry.id   387d9f3823aa850faee1881c1a063ee1
#
_cell.length_a   1.000
_cell.length_b   1.000
_cell.length_c   1.000
_cell.angle_alpha   90.00
_cell.angle_beta   90.00
_cell.angle_gamma   90.00
#
_symmetry.space_group_name_H-M   'P 1'
#
loop_
_entity.id
_entity.type
_entity.pdbx_description
1 polymer ?
#
loop_
_entity_poly.entity_id
_entity_poly.type
_entity_poly.pdbx_seq_one_letter_code
_entity_poly.pdbx_strand_id
1 'polypeptide(L)'
;LFKKKIGDTEYGIGVLPLGGYVKIAGMIDESMDTEHLNKEPEPWEFRSKPAWQRLIIMLGGIAVNIFLGFAIYAMVAFVWGKTVLTNENLPNGFEVAEVIKPYGFKDGDKILQVNGEALEDARDINKYLFLRDVSEVSVEHLNGNKENISIPDNIGTIMFENGAIRAF
;
A
#
# COMPACT_ATOMS: atom_id res chain seq x y z
N LEU A 1 -37.63 -1.96 -9.64
CA LEU A 1 -36.92 -3.19 -9.27
C LEU A 1 -36.90 -4.11 -10.49
N PHE A 2 -35.76 -4.33 -11.08
CA PHE A 2 -35.59 -5.30 -12.14
C PHE A 2 -35.11 -6.61 -11.49
N LYS A 3 -35.84 -7.71 -11.70
CA LYS A 3 -35.46 -9.04 -11.20
C LYS A 3 -35.49 -10.04 -12.34
N LYS A 4 -34.45 -10.90 -12.42
CA LYS A 4 -34.36 -11.98 -13.40
C LYS A 4 -33.83 -13.21 -12.72
N LYS A 5 -34.56 -14.32 -12.84
CA LYS A 5 -34.12 -15.63 -12.35
C LYS A 5 -33.34 -16.34 -13.45
N ILE A 6 -32.13 -16.80 -13.14
CA ILE A 6 -31.28 -17.58 -14.04
C ILE A 6 -30.86 -18.86 -13.26
N GLY A 7 -31.39 -19.97 -13.64
CA GLY A 7 -31.27 -21.21 -12.86
C GLY A 7 -31.92 -21.05 -11.49
N ASP A 8 -31.18 -21.39 -10.44
CA ASP A 8 -31.65 -21.29 -9.04
C ASP A 8 -31.30 -19.94 -8.39
N THR A 9 -30.64 -19.03 -9.12
CA THR A 9 -30.22 -17.72 -8.62
C THR A 9 -31.11 -16.60 -9.14
N GLU A 10 -31.58 -15.73 -8.25
CA GLU A 10 -32.30 -14.50 -8.58
C GLU A 10 -31.33 -13.31 -8.60
N TYR A 11 -31.25 -12.64 -9.73
CA TYR A 11 -30.50 -11.38 -9.92
C TYR A 11 -31.45 -10.21 -9.90
N GLY A 12 -31.08 -9.16 -9.16
CA GLY A 12 -31.91 -7.95 -9.06
C GLY A 12 -31.08 -6.67 -9.06
N ILE A 13 -31.69 -5.61 -9.57
CA ILE A 13 -31.14 -4.25 -9.48
C ILE A 13 -32.10 -3.44 -8.62
N GLY A 14 -31.57 -2.86 -7.52
CA GLY A 14 -32.34 -1.98 -6.64
C GLY A 14 -32.57 -0.59 -7.26
N VAL A 15 -33.51 0.14 -6.70
CA VAL A 15 -33.83 1.52 -7.12
C VAL A 15 -32.71 2.50 -6.77
N LEU A 16 -31.99 2.23 -5.67
CA LEU A 16 -30.82 3.01 -5.24
C LEU A 16 -29.56 2.15 -5.39
N PRO A 17 -28.73 2.36 -6.40
CA PRO A 17 -27.53 1.55 -6.66
C PRO A 17 -26.34 1.97 -5.79
N LEU A 18 -26.56 2.14 -4.48
CA LEU A 18 -25.52 2.55 -3.52
C LEU A 18 -24.67 1.38 -3.03
N GLY A 19 -24.99 0.17 -3.43
CA GLY A 19 -24.26 -1.04 -3.07
C GLY A 19 -24.96 -2.29 -3.57
N GLY A 20 -24.31 -3.43 -3.42
CA GLY A 20 -24.87 -4.73 -3.72
C GLY A 20 -24.75 -5.66 -2.52
N TYR A 21 -25.64 -6.65 -2.45
CA TYR A 21 -25.55 -7.72 -1.46
C TYR A 21 -25.79 -9.07 -2.13
N VAL A 22 -25.31 -10.12 -1.50
CA VAL A 22 -25.55 -11.51 -1.91
C VAL A 22 -26.22 -12.22 -0.75
N LYS A 23 -27.45 -12.73 -0.99
CA LYS A 23 -28.13 -13.60 -0.02
C LYS A 23 -27.81 -15.05 -0.34
N ILE A 24 -27.14 -15.73 0.58
CA ILE A 24 -26.76 -17.14 0.46
C ILE A 24 -27.75 -17.98 1.24
N ALA A 25 -28.35 -18.99 0.59
CA ALA A 25 -29.31 -19.84 1.24
C ALA A 25 -28.69 -20.60 2.44
N GLY A 26 -29.36 -20.57 3.58
CA GLY A 26 -28.89 -21.20 4.83
C GLY A 26 -27.77 -20.45 5.55
N MET A 27 -27.49 -19.19 5.18
CA MET A 27 -26.59 -18.29 5.89
C MET A 27 -27.39 -17.17 6.54
N ILE A 28 -27.06 -16.83 7.78
CA ILE A 28 -27.60 -15.64 8.44
C ILE A 28 -26.87 -14.44 7.83
N ASP A 29 -27.61 -13.58 7.15
CA ASP A 29 -27.12 -12.35 6.59
C ASP A 29 -27.53 -11.14 7.47
N GLU A 30 -27.18 -9.95 7.01
CA GLU A 30 -27.53 -8.69 7.68
C GLU A 30 -29.04 -8.43 7.81
N SER A 31 -29.87 -9.18 7.08
CA SER A 31 -31.35 -9.09 7.16
C SER A 31 -31.93 -9.77 8.40
N MET A 32 -31.10 -10.52 9.14
CA MET A 32 -31.49 -11.31 10.32
C MET A 32 -32.70 -12.24 10.08
N ASP A 33 -32.89 -12.69 8.85
CA ASP A 33 -33.95 -13.61 8.48
C ASP A 33 -33.62 -15.02 8.99
N THR A 34 -34.17 -15.34 10.16
CA THR A 34 -33.94 -16.62 10.85
C THR A 34 -35.02 -17.66 10.59
N GLU A 35 -36.06 -17.33 9.81
CA GLU A 35 -37.20 -18.26 9.58
C GLU A 35 -36.74 -19.57 8.93
N HIS A 36 -35.70 -19.52 8.13
CA HIS A 36 -35.13 -20.70 7.47
C HIS A 36 -34.32 -21.61 8.40
N LEU A 37 -33.89 -21.10 9.58
CA LEU A 37 -33.09 -21.89 10.52
C LEU A 37 -33.86 -22.93 11.30
N ASN A 38 -35.19 -22.80 11.39
CA ASN A 38 -36.07 -23.71 12.10
C ASN A 38 -36.38 -24.99 11.33
N LYS A 39 -35.93 -25.07 10.04
CA LYS A 39 -36.10 -26.26 9.19
C LYS A 39 -34.82 -27.06 9.13
N GLU A 40 -34.93 -28.36 8.85
CA GLU A 40 -33.74 -29.18 8.56
C GLU A 40 -32.96 -28.62 7.37
N PRO A 41 -31.61 -28.64 7.43
CA PRO A 41 -30.79 -28.09 6.36
C PRO A 41 -30.94 -28.88 5.07
N GLU A 42 -31.28 -28.18 3.99
CA GLU A 42 -31.27 -28.80 2.66
C GLU A 42 -29.84 -29.04 2.16
N PRO A 43 -29.59 -30.09 1.37
CA PRO A 43 -28.23 -30.46 0.93
C PRO A 43 -27.48 -29.37 0.15
N TRP A 44 -28.19 -28.42 -0.43
CA TRP A 44 -27.62 -27.28 -1.19
C TRP A 44 -27.40 -26.04 -0.35
N GLU A 45 -27.88 -25.97 0.90
CA GLU A 45 -27.70 -24.83 1.78
C GLU A 45 -26.28 -24.71 2.30
N PHE A 46 -25.85 -23.46 2.60
CA PHE A 46 -24.53 -23.15 3.17
C PHE A 46 -24.24 -23.94 4.45
N ARG A 47 -25.23 -24.06 5.35
CA ARG A 47 -25.10 -24.76 6.65
C ARG A 47 -24.89 -26.24 6.54
N SER A 48 -25.32 -26.87 5.41
CA SER A 48 -25.12 -28.29 5.15
C SER A 48 -23.73 -28.64 4.61
N LYS A 49 -22.95 -27.61 4.18
CA LYS A 49 -21.64 -27.81 3.56
C LYS A 49 -20.54 -28.03 4.60
N PRO A 50 -19.52 -28.82 4.31
CA PRO A 50 -18.36 -28.98 5.17
C PRO A 50 -17.62 -27.66 5.38
N ALA A 51 -16.90 -27.55 6.49
CA ALA A 51 -16.27 -26.30 6.94
C ALA A 51 -15.36 -25.64 5.88
N TRP A 52 -14.59 -26.42 5.13
CA TRP A 52 -13.71 -25.91 4.11
C TRP A 52 -14.45 -25.25 2.93
N GLN A 53 -15.61 -25.80 2.52
CA GLN A 53 -16.44 -25.18 1.47
C GLN A 53 -17.07 -23.88 1.96
N ARG A 54 -17.53 -23.84 3.21
CA ARG A 54 -18.03 -22.63 3.84
C ARG A 54 -16.95 -21.54 3.92
N LEU A 55 -15.72 -21.95 4.26
CA LEU A 55 -14.56 -21.04 4.29
C LEU A 55 -14.28 -20.44 2.91
N ILE A 56 -14.30 -21.25 1.83
CA ILE A 56 -14.10 -20.76 0.46
C ILE A 56 -15.17 -19.73 0.08
N ILE A 57 -16.43 -20.01 0.42
CA ILE A 57 -17.53 -19.08 0.12
C ILE A 57 -17.32 -17.74 0.86
N MET A 58 -16.97 -17.78 2.14
CA MET A 58 -16.73 -16.57 2.94
C MET A 58 -15.51 -15.78 2.48
N LEU A 59 -14.44 -16.48 2.10
CA LEU A 59 -13.22 -15.83 1.64
C LEU A 59 -13.29 -15.38 0.17
N GLY A 60 -14.24 -15.89 -0.60
CA GLY A 60 -14.36 -15.63 -2.05
C GLY A 60 -14.44 -14.15 -2.37
N GLY A 61 -15.26 -13.38 -1.65
CA GLY A 61 -15.36 -11.93 -1.82
C GLY A 61 -14.05 -11.21 -1.54
N ILE A 62 -13.38 -11.55 -0.45
CA ILE A 62 -12.09 -10.98 -0.07
C ILE A 62 -11.03 -11.29 -1.13
N ALA A 63 -10.95 -12.55 -1.57
CA ALA A 63 -9.99 -12.98 -2.58
C ALA A 63 -10.18 -12.24 -3.92
N VAL A 64 -11.43 -12.10 -4.37
CA VAL A 64 -11.73 -11.34 -5.60
C VAL A 64 -11.38 -9.87 -5.46
N ASN A 65 -11.65 -9.24 -4.32
CA ASN A 65 -11.30 -7.84 -4.07
C ASN A 65 -9.79 -7.62 -4.07
N ILE A 66 -9.02 -8.52 -3.45
CA ILE A 66 -7.55 -8.47 -3.46
C ILE A 66 -7.03 -8.61 -4.89
N PHE A 67 -7.52 -9.61 -5.64
CA PHE A 67 -7.12 -9.82 -7.02
C PHE A 67 -7.46 -8.61 -7.91
N LEU A 68 -8.66 -8.08 -7.78
CA LEU A 68 -9.09 -6.89 -8.52
C LEU A 68 -8.26 -5.66 -8.17
N GLY A 69 -7.98 -5.45 -6.88
CA GLY A 69 -7.12 -4.36 -6.41
C GLY A 69 -5.71 -4.47 -7.00
N PHE A 70 -5.14 -5.67 -6.99
CA PHE A 70 -3.84 -5.93 -7.61
C PHE A 70 -3.86 -5.68 -9.13
N ALA A 71 -4.91 -6.15 -9.83
CA ALA A 71 -5.05 -5.96 -11.26
C ALA A 71 -5.19 -4.47 -11.64
N ILE A 72 -6.00 -3.71 -10.88
CA ILE A 72 -6.15 -2.26 -11.08
C ILE A 72 -4.81 -1.56 -10.82
N TYR A 73 -4.11 -1.89 -9.72
CA TYR A 73 -2.82 -1.29 -9.41
C TYR A 73 -1.77 -1.57 -10.49
N ALA A 74 -1.71 -2.82 -10.97
CA ALA A 74 -0.83 -3.20 -12.07
C ALA A 74 -1.17 -2.43 -13.36
N MET A 75 -2.45 -2.28 -13.68
CA MET A 75 -2.90 -1.51 -14.84
C MET A 75 -2.52 -0.03 -14.72
N VAL A 76 -2.71 0.57 -13.54
CA VAL A 76 -2.31 1.96 -13.27
C VAL A 76 -0.80 2.12 -13.43
N ALA A 77 -0.01 1.22 -12.83
CA ALA A 77 1.45 1.25 -12.94
C ALA A 77 1.93 1.07 -14.38
N PHE A 78 1.24 0.23 -15.16
CA PHE A 78 1.58 0.00 -16.57
C PHE A 78 1.25 1.20 -17.46
N VAL A 79 0.11 1.88 -17.24
CA VAL A 79 -0.35 3.01 -18.07
C VAL A 79 0.36 4.30 -17.71
N TRP A 80 0.50 4.61 -16.43
CA TRP A 80 1.08 5.87 -15.93
C TRP A 80 2.54 5.75 -15.49
N GLY A 81 3.03 4.52 -15.32
CA GLY A 81 4.39 4.29 -14.85
C GLY A 81 4.60 4.70 -13.39
N LYS A 82 5.88 4.83 -13.02
CA LYS A 82 6.33 5.28 -11.69
C LYS A 82 6.98 6.66 -11.85
N THR A 83 6.49 7.64 -11.13
CA THR A 83 7.14 8.94 -11.07
C THR A 83 8.33 8.85 -10.12
N VAL A 84 9.53 9.08 -10.64
CA VAL A 84 10.76 9.17 -9.87
C VAL A 84 11.27 10.60 -9.83
N LEU A 85 11.82 11.02 -8.71
CA LEU A 85 12.50 12.31 -8.58
C LEU A 85 14.00 12.06 -8.78
N THR A 86 14.53 12.51 -9.92
CA THR A 86 15.96 12.45 -10.20
C THR A 86 16.62 13.76 -9.78
N ASN A 87 17.94 13.75 -9.59
CA ASN A 87 18.71 14.97 -9.28
C ASN A 87 18.60 16.04 -10.38
N GLU A 88 18.32 15.64 -11.62
CA GLU A 88 18.08 16.56 -12.74
C GLU A 88 16.81 17.40 -12.54
N ASN A 89 15.78 16.77 -11.95
CA ASN A 89 14.50 17.42 -11.66
C ASN A 89 14.50 18.17 -10.31
N LEU A 90 15.65 18.25 -9.64
CA LEU A 90 15.86 18.91 -8.36
C LEU A 90 16.94 20.01 -8.47
N PRO A 91 16.67 21.11 -9.18
CA PRO A 91 17.69 22.13 -9.46
C PRO A 91 18.27 22.77 -8.21
N ASN A 92 17.46 22.94 -7.16
CA ASN A 92 17.85 23.59 -5.91
C ASN A 92 18.28 22.59 -4.81
N GLY A 93 18.36 21.29 -5.11
CA GLY A 93 18.64 20.27 -4.11
C GLY A 93 17.54 20.12 -3.06
N PHE A 94 17.85 19.42 -1.98
CA PHE A 94 16.93 19.20 -0.87
C PHE A 94 17.06 20.26 0.22
N GLU A 95 15.98 20.54 0.91
CA GLU A 95 16.01 21.18 2.22
C GLU A 95 16.34 20.10 3.27
N VAL A 96 17.32 20.37 4.12
CA VAL A 96 17.87 19.38 5.05
C VAL A 96 17.36 19.63 6.46
N ALA A 97 16.83 18.62 7.12
CA ALA A 97 16.41 18.73 8.50
C ALA A 97 17.57 19.08 9.44
N GLU A 98 17.34 19.96 10.41
CA GLU A 98 18.35 20.45 11.35
C GLU A 98 19.08 19.30 12.09
N VAL A 99 18.38 18.20 12.33
CA VAL A 99 18.92 17.03 13.05
C VAL A 99 20.06 16.33 12.33
N ILE A 100 20.14 16.42 11.00
CA ILE A 100 21.18 15.77 10.21
C ILE A 100 22.26 16.73 9.70
N LYS A 101 22.08 18.05 9.80
CA LYS A 101 23.08 19.06 9.43
C LYS A 101 24.43 18.89 10.17
N PRO A 102 24.47 18.49 11.47
CA PRO A 102 25.74 18.26 12.17
C PRO A 102 26.63 17.18 11.55
N TYR A 103 26.07 16.28 10.75
CA TYR A 103 26.81 15.21 10.06
C TYR A 103 27.47 15.67 8.75
N GLY A 104 27.21 16.89 8.29
CA GLY A 104 27.82 17.46 7.08
C GLY A 104 26.83 17.80 5.97
N PHE A 105 25.58 17.42 6.11
CA PHE A 105 24.53 17.78 5.15
C PHE A 105 24.20 19.27 5.18
N LYS A 106 23.88 19.83 4.03
CA LYS A 106 23.56 21.26 3.85
C LYS A 106 22.31 21.41 2.98
N ASP A 107 21.59 22.50 3.21
CA ASP A 107 20.46 22.85 2.35
C ASP A 107 20.96 23.02 0.90
N GLY A 108 20.24 22.44 -0.03
CA GLY A 108 20.60 22.39 -1.44
C GLY A 108 21.43 21.18 -1.86
N ASP A 109 21.69 20.23 -0.96
CA ASP A 109 22.39 19.00 -1.31
C ASP A 109 21.57 18.13 -2.26
N LYS A 110 22.27 17.53 -3.22
CA LYS A 110 21.75 16.47 -4.10
C LYS A 110 22.37 15.14 -3.70
N ILE A 111 21.55 14.15 -3.49
CA ILE A 111 22.00 12.81 -3.12
C ILE A 111 22.45 12.07 -4.38
N LEU A 112 23.72 11.70 -4.43
CA LEU A 112 24.27 10.97 -5.57
C LEU A 112 24.19 9.45 -5.36
N GLN A 113 24.67 8.97 -4.20
CA GLN A 113 24.75 7.54 -3.89
C GLN A 113 24.52 7.30 -2.39
N VAL A 114 24.05 6.12 -2.07
CA VAL A 114 23.94 5.60 -0.70
C VAL A 114 24.69 4.27 -0.67
N ASN A 115 25.68 4.14 0.20
CA ASN A 115 26.54 2.96 0.27
C ASN A 115 27.18 2.57 -1.09
N GLY A 116 27.51 3.57 -1.93
CA GLY A 116 28.08 3.38 -3.26
C GLY A 116 27.07 3.05 -4.37
N GLU A 117 25.78 2.91 -4.06
CA GLU A 117 24.71 2.67 -5.05
C GLU A 117 23.91 3.96 -5.34
N ALA A 118 23.68 4.24 -6.62
CA ALA A 118 22.86 5.37 -7.02
C ALA A 118 21.38 5.11 -6.70
N LEU A 119 20.69 6.12 -6.16
CA LEU A 119 19.25 6.02 -5.95
C LEU A 119 18.48 6.25 -7.25
N GLU A 120 17.54 5.37 -7.56
CA GLU A 120 16.57 5.57 -8.64
C GLU A 120 15.68 6.80 -8.38
N ASP A 121 15.24 6.95 -7.13
CA ASP A 121 14.41 8.06 -6.67
C ASP A 121 15.12 8.74 -5.50
N ALA A 122 15.48 10.00 -5.68
CA ALA A 122 16.18 10.75 -4.66
C ALA A 122 15.41 10.87 -3.33
N ARG A 123 14.07 10.75 -3.36
CA ARG A 123 13.22 10.74 -2.14
C ARG A 123 13.42 9.49 -1.28
N ASP A 124 13.92 8.41 -1.87
CA ASP A 124 14.15 7.16 -1.13
C ASP A 124 15.26 7.30 -0.08
N ILE A 125 16.08 8.37 -0.12
CA ILE A 125 17.07 8.65 0.92
C ILE A 125 16.48 8.63 2.34
N ASN A 126 15.29 9.19 2.52
CA ASN A 126 14.61 9.19 3.82
C ASN A 126 14.31 7.78 4.32
N LYS A 127 13.88 6.91 3.41
CA LYS A 127 13.59 5.50 3.69
C LYS A 127 14.87 4.73 4.01
N TYR A 128 15.96 5.02 3.30
CA TYR A 128 17.25 4.40 3.56
C TYR A 128 17.78 4.79 4.94
N LEU A 129 17.86 6.07 5.25
CA LEU A 129 18.35 6.57 6.55
C LEU A 129 17.51 6.07 7.73
N PHE A 130 16.21 5.85 7.52
CA PHE A 130 15.31 5.47 8.61
C PHE A 130 15.17 3.95 8.81
N LEU A 131 15.25 3.16 7.73
CA LEU A 131 14.90 1.73 7.75
C LEU A 131 16.04 0.79 7.37
N ARG A 132 17.18 1.31 6.92
CA ARG A 132 18.29 0.49 6.43
C ARG A 132 19.60 0.91 7.08
N ASP A 133 20.55 -0.01 7.06
CA ASP A 133 21.93 0.26 7.49
C ASP A 133 22.64 1.08 6.41
N VAL A 134 22.80 2.38 6.68
CA VAL A 134 23.50 3.32 5.82
C VAL A 134 24.78 3.75 6.52
N SER A 135 25.90 3.48 5.89
CA SER A 135 27.23 3.86 6.41
C SER A 135 27.77 5.12 5.76
N GLU A 136 27.41 5.36 4.49
CA GLU A 136 27.93 6.48 3.71
C GLU A 136 26.90 7.00 2.73
N VAL A 137 26.83 8.33 2.58
CA VAL A 137 26.02 9.00 1.58
C VAL A 137 26.91 9.97 0.80
N SER A 138 26.97 9.81 -0.52
CA SER A 138 27.63 10.74 -1.42
C SER A 138 26.67 11.86 -1.81
N VAL A 139 27.07 13.09 -1.59
CA VAL A 139 26.29 14.29 -1.90
C VAL A 139 27.03 15.22 -2.85
N GLU A 140 26.28 16.04 -3.57
CA GLU A 140 26.80 17.19 -4.30
C GLU A 140 26.15 18.44 -3.71
N HIS A 141 26.98 19.29 -3.14
CA HIS A 141 26.56 20.57 -2.57
C HIS A 141 26.24 21.61 -3.68
N LEU A 142 25.51 22.66 -3.33
CA LEU A 142 25.17 23.77 -4.25
C LEU A 142 26.38 24.39 -4.96
N ASN A 143 27.57 24.36 -4.35
CA ASN A 143 28.81 24.85 -4.94
C ASN A 143 29.46 23.88 -5.95
N GLY A 144 28.82 22.72 -6.21
CA GLY A 144 29.34 21.69 -7.10
C GLY A 144 30.36 20.74 -6.46
N ASN A 145 30.73 20.95 -5.18
CA ASN A 145 31.63 20.04 -4.48
C ASN A 145 30.91 18.73 -4.14
N LYS A 146 31.61 17.62 -4.39
CA LYS A 146 31.12 16.28 -4.00
C LYS A 146 31.82 15.85 -2.71
N GLU A 147 31.03 15.37 -1.78
CA GLU A 147 31.50 14.91 -0.47
C GLU A 147 30.84 13.58 -0.12
N ASN A 148 31.61 12.72 0.54
CA ASN A 148 31.08 11.48 1.11
C ASN A 148 30.88 11.69 2.60
N ILE A 149 29.65 11.62 3.04
CA ILE A 149 29.26 11.83 4.42
C ILE A 149 29.12 10.48 5.10
N SER A 150 29.88 10.28 6.18
CA SER A 150 29.76 9.09 7.01
C SER A 150 28.53 9.19 7.91
N ILE A 151 27.72 8.15 7.93
CA ILE A 151 26.46 8.09 8.66
C ILE A 151 26.62 7.18 9.88
N PRO A 152 26.23 7.63 11.10
CA PRO A 152 26.24 6.79 12.27
C PRO A 152 25.15 5.71 12.20
N ASP A 153 25.46 4.51 12.73
CA ASP A 153 24.56 3.36 12.70
C ASP A 153 23.18 3.61 13.34
N ASN A 154 23.12 4.58 14.26
CA ASN A 154 21.89 4.94 14.99
C ASN A 154 21.15 6.15 14.39
N ILE A 155 21.44 6.54 13.15
CA ILE A 155 20.84 7.74 12.53
C ILE A 155 19.30 7.66 12.51
N GLY A 156 18.72 6.50 12.22
CA GLY A 156 17.27 6.33 12.26
C GLY A 156 16.66 6.59 13.63
N THR A 157 17.34 6.17 14.70
CA THR A 157 16.92 6.44 16.08
C THR A 157 17.01 7.94 16.40
N ILE A 158 18.09 8.58 16.01
CA ILE A 158 18.31 10.03 16.20
C ILE A 158 17.21 10.82 15.47
N MET A 159 16.90 10.45 14.25
CA MET A 159 15.82 11.06 13.48
C MET A 159 14.47 10.88 14.16
N PHE A 160 14.19 9.67 14.64
CA PHE A 160 12.93 9.36 15.32
C PHE A 160 12.74 10.15 16.62
N GLU A 161 13.75 10.19 17.48
CA GLU A 161 13.73 10.92 18.76
C GLU A 161 13.54 12.42 18.58
N ASN A 162 14.01 12.97 17.46
CA ASN A 162 13.85 14.39 17.13
C ASN A 162 12.62 14.68 16.23
N GLY A 163 11.76 13.67 15.98
CA GLY A 163 10.55 13.84 15.17
C GLY A 163 10.82 14.09 13.68
N ALA A 164 12.05 13.86 13.22
CA ALA A 164 12.45 14.07 11.84
C ALA A 164 12.25 12.80 10.99
N ILE A 165 10.99 12.45 10.71
CA ILE A 165 10.67 11.31 9.85
C ILE A 165 11.15 11.53 8.40
N ARG A 166 11.31 12.80 8.01
CA ARG A 166 11.91 13.20 6.74
C ARG A 166 13.12 14.07 7.04
N ALA A 167 14.27 13.61 6.57
CA ALA A 167 15.53 14.33 6.68
C ALA A 167 15.79 15.25 5.46
N PHE A 168 15.11 14.93 4.35
CA PHE A 168 15.18 15.60 3.05
C PHE A 168 13.81 15.80 2.43
#